data_56072b18bae480b393fec7f287d68fce
#
_entry.id   56072b18bae480b393fec7f287d68fce
#
_cell.length_a   1.000
_cell.length_b   1.000
_cell.length_c   1.000
_cell.angle_alpha   90.00
_cell.angle_beta   90.00
_cell.angle_gamma   90.00
#
_symmetry.space_group_name_H-M   'P 1'
#
loop_
_entity.id
_entity.type
_entity.pdbx_description
1 polymer ?
#
loop_
_entity_poly.entity_id
_entity_poly.type
_entity_poly.pdbx_seq_one_letter_code
_entity_poly.pdbx_strand_id
1 'polypeptide(L)'
;MAAGKEIRTKIKSVENTRKITKAMEMVAASKMRKAQERMKAARPYAEKIARVATHLAYAHTEYKHPFVIARENVKRVGVIVISSDKGLCGGLNTNAFRVVVSQMKQWEAAGIGIDVTAIGNKSLGFMQRLGANVVSQLTGIGDTPHMDKLIGPVKVMLDAYLEGKIDALYIVYNRFVNTMKQEPTLTQLLPLKQMEDAEEASLKTHWDYIYEPDAKPVVDGMLMRYIESLVYQGVAENIACEQSARMVAMKAASDNAKDVIGELKLVYNKTRQAAITKELSEIVAGAAAV
;
A
#
# COMPACT_ATOMS: atom_id res chain seq x y z
N MET A 1 46.89 -6.30 15.03
CA MET A 1 46.63 -5.45 13.84
C MET A 1 45.47 -5.90 12.95
N ALA A 2 45.16 -7.21 12.76
CA ALA A 2 44.08 -7.65 11.91
C ALA A 2 42.67 -7.19 12.38
N ALA A 3 42.36 -7.32 13.69
CA ALA A 3 41.07 -6.92 14.26
C ALA A 3 40.73 -5.42 14.08
N GLY A 4 41.74 -4.53 14.22
CA GLY A 4 41.54 -3.10 14.00
C GLY A 4 41.20 -2.73 12.55
N LYS A 5 41.79 -3.45 11.58
CA LYS A 5 41.51 -3.26 10.15
C LYS A 5 40.08 -3.68 9.81
N GLU A 6 39.62 -4.78 10.39
CA GLU A 6 38.26 -5.28 10.21
C GLU A 6 37.20 -4.31 10.74
N ILE A 7 37.40 -3.78 11.97
CA ILE A 7 36.48 -2.79 12.56
C ILE A 7 36.43 -1.53 11.71
N ARG A 8 37.57 -1.03 11.20
CA ARG A 8 37.61 0.12 10.33
C ARG A 8 36.86 -0.09 9.02
N THR A 9 36.94 -1.29 8.45
CA THR A 9 36.16 -1.66 7.25
C THR A 9 34.66 -1.68 7.56
N LYS A 10 34.24 -2.23 8.71
CA LYS A 10 32.84 -2.18 9.17
C LYS A 10 32.33 -0.75 9.34
N ILE A 11 33.13 0.13 9.98
CA ILE A 11 32.78 1.56 10.13
C ILE A 11 32.50 2.18 8.76
N LYS A 12 33.41 2.00 7.80
CA LYS A 12 33.27 2.52 6.43
C LYS A 12 32.00 2.00 5.73
N SER A 13 31.71 0.71 5.88
CA SER A 13 30.48 0.09 5.33
C SER A 13 29.21 0.73 5.91
N VAL A 14 29.13 0.87 7.24
CA VAL A 14 27.98 1.47 7.92
C VAL A 14 27.84 2.97 7.58
N GLU A 15 28.98 3.71 7.42
CA GLU A 15 28.96 5.09 6.95
C GLU A 15 28.36 5.22 5.54
N ASN A 16 28.68 4.30 4.64
CA ASN A 16 28.09 4.27 3.31
C ASN A 16 26.58 3.95 3.39
N THR A 17 26.18 2.97 4.19
CA THR A 17 24.76 2.65 4.42
C THR A 17 24.00 3.88 4.95
N ARG A 18 24.57 4.62 5.91
CA ARG A 18 23.99 5.85 6.43
C ARG A 18 23.79 6.92 5.35
N LYS A 19 24.78 7.10 4.46
CA LYS A 19 24.66 8.05 3.34
C LYS A 19 23.53 7.65 2.39
N ILE A 20 23.42 6.36 2.07
CA ILE A 20 22.37 5.83 1.19
C ILE A 20 20.98 6.01 1.83
N THR A 21 20.81 5.63 3.09
CA THR A 21 19.53 5.77 3.79
C THR A 21 19.10 7.22 3.93
N LYS A 22 20.05 8.14 4.19
CA LYS A 22 19.78 9.59 4.23
C LYS A 22 19.34 10.14 2.87
N ALA A 23 19.98 9.71 1.79
CA ALA A 23 19.57 10.08 0.43
C ALA A 23 18.16 9.54 0.11
N MET A 24 17.88 8.27 0.47
CA MET A 24 16.56 7.66 0.27
C MET A 24 15.47 8.37 1.08
N GLU A 25 15.74 8.82 2.30
CA GLU A 25 14.83 9.64 3.11
C GLU A 25 14.44 10.91 2.36
N MET A 26 15.41 11.66 1.82
CA MET A 26 15.17 12.91 1.09
C MET A 26 14.37 12.68 -0.19
N VAL A 27 14.71 11.64 -0.94
CA VAL A 27 13.97 11.27 -2.16
C VAL A 27 12.52 10.88 -1.83
N ALA A 28 12.31 10.06 -0.78
CA ALA A 28 10.99 9.67 -0.33
C ALA A 28 10.15 10.89 0.13
N ALA A 29 10.74 11.85 0.84
CA ALA A 29 10.08 13.09 1.24
C ALA A 29 9.59 13.91 0.03
N SER A 30 10.42 14.04 -1.00
CA SER A 30 10.04 14.74 -2.25
C SER A 30 8.90 14.02 -2.98
N LYS A 31 8.99 12.69 -3.11
CA LYS A 31 7.97 11.86 -3.76
C LYS A 31 6.64 11.86 -2.99
N MET A 32 6.70 11.84 -1.65
CA MET A 32 5.54 11.94 -0.78
C MET A 32 4.74 13.22 -1.04
N ARG A 33 5.42 14.38 -1.13
CA ARG A 33 4.75 15.66 -1.44
C ARG A 33 3.99 15.60 -2.74
N LYS A 34 4.63 15.11 -3.82
CA LYS A 34 3.98 14.94 -5.13
C LYS A 34 2.81 13.95 -5.10
N ALA A 35 2.92 12.86 -4.33
CA ALA A 35 1.85 11.89 -4.18
C ALA A 35 0.64 12.48 -3.43
N GLN A 36 0.88 13.29 -2.38
CA GLN A 36 -0.19 14.01 -1.67
C GLN A 36 -0.90 15.03 -2.56
N GLU A 37 -0.16 15.76 -3.39
CA GLU A 37 -0.76 16.72 -4.35
C GLU A 37 -1.69 15.99 -5.33
N ARG A 38 -1.27 14.83 -5.87
CA ARG A 38 -2.11 14.02 -6.75
C ARG A 38 -3.35 13.45 -6.03
N MET A 39 -3.17 12.94 -4.82
CA MET A 39 -4.29 12.45 -4.00
C MET A 39 -5.33 13.56 -3.76
N LYS A 40 -4.87 14.77 -3.44
CA LYS A 40 -5.77 15.93 -3.27
C LYS A 40 -6.45 16.34 -4.57
N ALA A 41 -5.74 16.28 -5.70
CA ALA A 41 -6.30 16.61 -7.01
C ALA A 41 -7.36 15.60 -7.48
N ALA A 42 -7.26 14.34 -7.08
CA ALA A 42 -8.24 13.30 -7.43
C ALA A 42 -9.53 13.37 -6.60
N ARG A 43 -9.49 13.92 -5.38
CA ARG A 43 -10.63 13.99 -4.46
C ARG A 43 -11.90 14.61 -5.05
N PRO A 44 -11.87 15.80 -5.68
CA PRO A 44 -13.09 16.44 -6.18
C PRO A 44 -13.86 15.58 -7.17
N TYR A 45 -13.12 14.86 -8.04
CA TYR A 45 -13.73 13.93 -9.00
C TYR A 45 -14.37 12.74 -8.28
N ALA A 46 -13.65 12.11 -7.35
CA ALA A 46 -14.16 10.98 -6.59
C ALA A 46 -15.40 11.34 -5.76
N GLU A 47 -15.43 12.52 -5.13
CA GLU A 47 -16.58 13.01 -4.37
C GLU A 47 -17.79 13.28 -5.27
N LYS A 48 -17.59 13.89 -6.44
CA LYS A 48 -18.69 14.17 -7.38
C LYS A 48 -19.26 12.89 -7.97
N ILE A 49 -18.42 11.97 -8.43
CA ILE A 49 -18.90 10.69 -9.00
C ILE A 49 -19.57 9.82 -7.92
N ALA A 50 -19.09 9.86 -6.67
CA ALA A 50 -19.72 9.18 -5.54
C ALA A 50 -21.14 9.71 -5.31
N ARG A 51 -21.34 11.04 -5.26
CA ARG A 51 -22.67 11.64 -5.10
C ARG A 51 -23.63 11.23 -6.19
N VAL A 52 -23.17 11.24 -7.45
CA VAL A 52 -24.03 10.84 -8.57
C VAL A 52 -24.34 9.34 -8.51
N ALA A 53 -23.35 8.48 -8.19
CA ALA A 53 -23.56 7.06 -8.02
C ALA A 53 -24.54 6.73 -6.88
N THR A 54 -24.43 7.44 -5.76
CA THR A 54 -25.36 7.33 -4.64
C THR A 54 -26.77 7.77 -5.05
N HIS A 55 -26.90 8.90 -5.74
CA HIS A 55 -28.18 9.38 -6.23
C HIS A 55 -28.84 8.36 -7.17
N LEU A 56 -28.07 7.80 -8.11
CA LEU A 56 -28.55 6.74 -9.02
C LEU A 56 -28.99 5.48 -8.28
N ALA A 57 -28.35 5.15 -7.16
CA ALA A 57 -28.73 4.00 -6.34
C ALA A 57 -30.10 4.17 -5.67
N TYR A 58 -30.52 5.43 -5.44
CA TYR A 58 -31.81 5.77 -4.85
C TYR A 58 -32.87 6.21 -5.86
N ALA A 59 -32.49 6.54 -7.09
CA ALA A 59 -33.43 6.92 -8.13
C ALA A 59 -34.36 5.76 -8.46
N HIS A 60 -35.66 6.06 -8.58
CA HIS A 60 -36.67 5.09 -8.99
C HIS A 60 -36.57 4.83 -10.51
N THR A 61 -35.47 4.21 -10.92
CA THR A 61 -35.32 3.80 -12.32
C THR A 61 -35.94 2.43 -12.55
N GLU A 62 -36.55 2.25 -13.71
CA GLU A 62 -37.00 0.92 -14.16
C GLU A 62 -35.83 -0.08 -14.24
N TYR A 63 -34.59 0.42 -14.33
CA TYR A 63 -33.36 -0.37 -14.41
C TYR A 63 -32.56 -0.28 -13.10
N LYS A 64 -32.44 -1.43 -12.42
CA LYS A 64 -31.53 -1.57 -11.26
C LYS A 64 -30.24 -2.27 -11.68
N HIS A 65 -29.13 -1.53 -11.61
CA HIS A 65 -27.83 -2.10 -11.96
C HIS A 65 -27.40 -3.19 -10.96
N PRO A 66 -26.77 -4.31 -11.42
CA PRO A 66 -26.32 -5.40 -10.54
C PRO A 66 -25.39 -4.96 -9.39
N PHE A 67 -24.65 -3.84 -9.54
CA PHE A 67 -23.77 -3.32 -8.50
C PHE A 67 -24.49 -2.80 -7.25
N VAL A 68 -25.78 -2.53 -7.34
CA VAL A 68 -26.59 -2.02 -6.22
C VAL A 68 -27.35 -3.17 -5.52
N ILE A 69 -27.48 -4.31 -6.20
CA ILE A 69 -28.26 -5.45 -5.69
C ILE A 69 -27.36 -6.28 -4.77
N ALA A 70 -27.73 -6.36 -3.48
CA ALA A 70 -27.07 -7.27 -2.55
C ALA A 70 -27.43 -8.72 -2.85
N ARG A 71 -26.46 -9.61 -2.84
CA ARG A 71 -26.67 -11.05 -2.99
C ARG A 71 -26.78 -11.70 -1.62
N GLU A 72 -27.88 -12.45 -1.39
CA GLU A 72 -28.16 -13.08 -0.09
C GLU A 72 -27.15 -14.19 0.25
N ASN A 73 -26.73 -14.96 -0.76
CA ASN A 73 -25.80 -16.08 -0.60
C ASN A 73 -24.45 -15.77 -1.24
N VAL A 74 -23.48 -15.35 -0.43
CA VAL A 74 -22.10 -15.10 -0.87
C VAL A 74 -21.35 -16.43 -0.91
N LYS A 75 -21.04 -16.92 -2.10
CA LYS A 75 -20.27 -18.16 -2.32
C LYS A 75 -18.81 -17.88 -2.69
N ARG A 76 -18.55 -16.75 -3.32
CA ARG A 76 -17.22 -16.36 -3.77
C ARG A 76 -17.05 -14.86 -3.69
N VAL A 77 -15.88 -14.43 -3.22
CA VAL A 77 -15.51 -13.02 -3.09
C VAL A 77 -14.30 -12.68 -3.94
N GLY A 78 -14.31 -11.49 -4.53
CA GLY A 78 -13.16 -10.89 -5.15
C GLY A 78 -12.45 -9.93 -4.17
N VAL A 79 -11.11 -9.93 -4.18
CA VAL A 79 -10.32 -9.01 -3.35
C VAL A 79 -9.23 -8.35 -4.19
N ILE A 80 -9.28 -7.03 -4.26
CA ILE A 80 -8.20 -6.23 -4.86
C ILE A 80 -7.22 -5.85 -3.75
N VAL A 81 -5.99 -6.36 -3.81
CA VAL A 81 -4.96 -6.12 -2.80
C VAL A 81 -3.90 -5.17 -3.34
N ILE A 82 -3.85 -3.97 -2.78
CA ILE A 82 -2.90 -2.94 -3.18
C ILE A 82 -1.68 -2.95 -2.25
N SER A 83 -0.50 -2.96 -2.83
CA SER A 83 0.78 -2.90 -2.14
C SER A 83 1.80 -2.06 -2.90
N SER A 84 3.00 -1.91 -2.34
CA SER A 84 4.11 -1.31 -3.05
C SER A 84 4.81 -2.28 -4.01
N ASP A 85 5.46 -1.74 -5.04
CA ASP A 85 6.37 -2.51 -5.89
C ASP A 85 7.71 -2.76 -5.19
N LYS A 86 8.20 -1.78 -4.43
CA LYS A 86 9.50 -1.82 -3.75
C LYS A 86 9.33 -1.92 -2.24
N GLY A 87 10.31 -2.50 -1.56
CA GLY A 87 10.35 -2.59 -0.10
C GLY A 87 10.88 -1.32 0.57
N LEU A 88 11.44 -1.50 1.76
CA LEU A 88 12.04 -0.46 2.61
C LEU A 88 11.04 0.63 3.07
N CYS A 89 9.77 0.28 3.17
CA CYS A 89 8.67 1.11 3.67
C CYS A 89 8.17 0.64 5.05
N GLY A 90 9.07 0.12 5.89
CA GLY A 90 8.72 -0.37 7.22
C GLY A 90 7.69 -1.49 7.17
N GLY A 91 6.72 -1.44 8.08
CA GLY A 91 5.66 -2.44 8.21
C GLY A 91 4.45 -2.24 7.31
N LEU A 92 4.46 -1.27 6.38
CA LEU A 92 3.29 -0.88 5.59
C LEU A 92 2.59 -2.08 4.92
N ASN A 93 3.33 -2.83 4.10
CA ASN A 93 2.76 -3.98 3.38
C ASN A 93 2.38 -5.11 4.33
N THR A 94 3.21 -5.39 5.33
CA THR A 94 2.96 -6.46 6.32
C THR A 94 1.67 -6.21 7.10
N ASN A 95 1.39 -4.97 7.46
CA ASN A 95 0.17 -4.61 8.18
C ASN A 95 -1.07 -4.78 7.27
N ALA A 96 -0.99 -4.36 6.00
CA ALA A 96 -2.08 -4.58 5.04
C ALA A 96 -2.32 -6.08 4.79
N PHE A 97 -1.26 -6.87 4.64
CA PHE A 97 -1.38 -8.32 4.45
C PHE A 97 -1.94 -9.03 5.68
N ARG A 98 -1.67 -8.56 6.89
CA ARG A 98 -2.28 -9.10 8.13
C ARG A 98 -3.79 -8.94 8.11
N VAL A 99 -4.29 -7.76 7.69
CA VAL A 99 -5.74 -7.50 7.57
C VAL A 99 -6.36 -8.43 6.52
N VAL A 100 -5.77 -8.52 5.34
CA VAL A 100 -6.25 -9.43 4.27
C VAL A 100 -6.29 -10.88 4.74
N VAL A 101 -5.19 -11.40 5.30
CA VAL A 101 -5.13 -12.80 5.74
C VAL A 101 -6.13 -13.10 6.84
N SER A 102 -6.32 -12.17 7.79
CA SER A 102 -7.35 -12.32 8.84
C SER A 102 -8.74 -12.46 8.24
N GLN A 103 -9.05 -11.66 7.24
CA GLN A 103 -10.35 -11.71 6.56
C GLN A 103 -10.50 -12.95 5.66
N MET A 104 -9.45 -13.32 4.92
CA MET A 104 -9.46 -14.53 4.09
C MET A 104 -9.73 -15.79 4.92
N LYS A 105 -9.12 -15.91 6.10
CA LYS A 105 -9.38 -17.02 7.03
C LYS A 105 -10.85 -17.09 7.47
N GLN A 106 -11.50 -15.95 7.67
CA GLN A 106 -12.94 -15.92 8.02
C GLN A 106 -13.80 -16.39 6.85
N TRP A 107 -13.48 -15.97 5.62
CA TRP A 107 -14.19 -16.42 4.43
C TRP A 107 -13.96 -17.91 4.16
N GLU A 108 -12.75 -18.40 4.29
CA GLU A 108 -12.41 -19.83 4.15
C GLU A 108 -13.17 -20.68 5.19
N ALA A 109 -13.22 -20.22 6.46
CA ALA A 109 -13.97 -20.89 7.52
C ALA A 109 -15.49 -20.94 7.23
N ALA A 110 -16.00 -19.95 6.50
CA ALA A 110 -17.39 -19.91 6.03
C ALA A 110 -17.61 -20.69 4.71
N GLY A 111 -16.59 -21.34 4.14
CA GLY A 111 -16.67 -22.06 2.88
C GLY A 111 -16.75 -21.15 1.63
N ILE A 112 -16.35 -19.88 1.75
CA ILE A 112 -16.41 -18.88 0.68
C ILE A 112 -15.12 -18.93 -0.13
N GLY A 113 -15.24 -19.12 -1.46
CA GLY A 113 -14.10 -19.04 -2.38
C GLY A 113 -13.56 -17.61 -2.51
N ILE A 114 -12.26 -17.48 -2.80
CA ILE A 114 -11.60 -16.17 -2.86
C ILE A 114 -10.80 -16.04 -4.14
N ASP A 115 -11.10 -15.01 -4.93
CA ASP A 115 -10.34 -14.60 -6.11
C ASP A 115 -9.61 -13.30 -5.82
N VAL A 116 -8.31 -13.22 -6.18
CA VAL A 116 -7.46 -12.09 -5.83
C VAL A 116 -6.99 -11.36 -7.09
N THR A 117 -7.10 -10.03 -7.09
CA THR A 117 -6.35 -9.15 -7.99
C THR A 117 -5.21 -8.50 -7.19
N ALA A 118 -3.98 -8.76 -7.61
CA ALA A 118 -2.79 -8.23 -6.96
C ALA A 118 -2.27 -6.98 -7.67
N ILE A 119 -2.25 -5.84 -6.97
CA ILE A 119 -1.71 -4.58 -7.45
C ILE A 119 -0.43 -4.26 -6.67
N GLY A 120 0.71 -4.29 -7.36
CA GLY A 120 2.06 -4.14 -6.80
C GLY A 120 2.79 -5.47 -6.60
N ASN A 121 4.12 -5.45 -6.79
CA ASN A 121 4.96 -6.65 -6.70
C ASN A 121 4.90 -7.34 -5.33
N LYS A 122 4.73 -6.57 -4.24
CA LYS A 122 4.72 -7.15 -2.90
C LYS A 122 3.45 -7.95 -2.63
N SER A 123 2.28 -7.48 -3.10
CA SER A 123 1.02 -8.25 -3.00
C SER A 123 1.05 -9.49 -3.88
N LEU A 124 1.52 -9.36 -5.11
CA LEU A 124 1.64 -10.50 -6.02
C LEU A 124 2.48 -11.63 -5.40
N GLY A 125 3.72 -11.32 -5.01
CA GLY A 125 4.61 -12.34 -4.43
C GLY A 125 4.13 -12.88 -3.09
N PHE A 126 3.36 -12.11 -2.32
CA PHE A 126 2.77 -12.59 -1.06
C PHE A 126 1.58 -13.52 -1.32
N MET A 127 0.65 -13.14 -2.20
CA MET A 127 -0.54 -13.93 -2.51
C MET A 127 -0.20 -15.25 -3.21
N GLN A 128 0.80 -15.24 -4.11
CA GLN A 128 1.31 -16.47 -4.73
C GLN A 128 1.90 -17.44 -3.70
N ARG A 129 2.69 -16.95 -2.74
CA ARG A 129 3.23 -17.79 -1.66
C ARG A 129 2.16 -18.32 -0.70
N LEU A 130 1.06 -17.58 -0.54
CA LEU A 130 -0.09 -18.02 0.25
C LEU A 130 -0.93 -19.10 -0.49
N GLY A 131 -0.69 -19.31 -1.78
CA GLY A 131 -1.50 -20.21 -2.61
C GLY A 131 -2.87 -19.62 -2.99
N ALA A 132 -3.05 -18.30 -2.90
CA ALA A 132 -4.30 -17.65 -3.28
C ALA A 132 -4.52 -17.71 -4.80
N ASN A 133 -5.78 -17.82 -5.22
CA ASN A 133 -6.16 -17.78 -6.63
C ASN A 133 -6.03 -16.35 -7.20
N VAL A 134 -4.88 -16.04 -7.79
CA VAL A 134 -4.61 -14.74 -8.40
C VAL A 134 -5.13 -14.74 -9.84
N VAL A 135 -6.28 -14.10 -10.06
CA VAL A 135 -6.96 -14.03 -11.38
C VAL A 135 -6.46 -12.85 -12.23
N SER A 136 -5.92 -11.82 -11.60
CA SER A 136 -5.39 -10.65 -12.30
C SER A 136 -4.26 -10.01 -11.49
N GLN A 137 -3.34 -9.33 -12.19
CA GLN A 137 -2.20 -8.68 -11.56
C GLN A 137 -1.78 -7.41 -12.30
N LEU A 138 -1.25 -6.45 -11.54
CA LEU A 138 -0.58 -5.27 -12.07
C LEU A 138 0.67 -5.00 -11.23
N THR A 139 1.82 -4.92 -11.89
CA THR A 139 3.11 -4.61 -11.27
C THR A 139 3.78 -3.45 -12.02
N GLY A 140 4.76 -2.82 -11.39
CA GLY A 140 5.47 -1.72 -12.02
C GLY A 140 4.64 -0.43 -12.13
N ILE A 141 3.77 -0.16 -11.16
CA ILE A 141 2.91 1.03 -11.12
C ILE A 141 3.75 2.31 -11.09
N GLY A 142 4.91 2.24 -10.43
CA GLY A 142 5.81 3.38 -10.25
C GLY A 142 5.28 4.41 -9.25
N ASP A 143 5.83 5.64 -9.34
CA ASP A 143 5.45 6.74 -8.44
C ASP A 143 4.22 7.52 -8.92
N THR A 144 3.78 7.28 -10.16
CA THR A 144 2.64 7.96 -10.78
C THR A 144 1.67 6.90 -11.28
N PRO A 145 0.52 6.72 -10.60
CA PRO A 145 -0.48 5.79 -11.09
C PRO A 145 -1.14 6.36 -12.35
N HIS A 146 -1.34 5.50 -13.34
CA HIS A 146 -2.07 5.80 -14.57
C HIS A 146 -3.35 4.97 -14.59
N MET A 147 -4.49 5.62 -14.83
CA MET A 147 -5.80 4.96 -14.87
C MET A 147 -5.82 3.86 -15.93
N ASP A 148 -5.26 4.11 -17.10
CA ASP A 148 -5.25 3.16 -18.24
C ASP A 148 -4.67 1.79 -17.88
N LYS A 149 -3.65 1.76 -16.99
CA LYS A 149 -3.04 0.52 -16.52
C LYS A 149 -3.91 -0.22 -15.50
N LEU A 150 -4.73 0.51 -14.74
CA LEU A 150 -5.59 -0.04 -13.70
C LEU A 150 -6.89 -0.63 -14.26
N ILE A 151 -7.41 -0.07 -15.35
CA ILE A 151 -8.68 -0.50 -15.95
C ILE A 151 -8.69 -2.00 -16.24
N GLY A 152 -7.66 -2.54 -16.88
CA GLY A 152 -7.59 -3.97 -17.24
C GLY A 152 -7.77 -4.90 -16.04
N PRO A 153 -6.91 -4.85 -15.02
CA PRO A 153 -7.03 -5.69 -13.82
C PRO A 153 -8.33 -5.49 -13.05
N VAL A 154 -8.84 -4.25 -12.96
CA VAL A 154 -10.11 -3.96 -12.29
C VAL A 154 -11.28 -4.53 -13.07
N LYS A 155 -11.27 -4.39 -14.40
CA LYS A 155 -12.31 -4.92 -15.28
C LYS A 155 -12.50 -6.43 -15.13
N VAL A 156 -11.42 -7.21 -14.97
CA VAL A 156 -11.52 -8.66 -14.73
C VAL A 156 -12.41 -8.97 -13.54
N MET A 157 -12.30 -8.22 -12.44
CA MET A 157 -13.14 -8.39 -11.25
C MET A 157 -14.56 -7.89 -11.46
N LEU A 158 -14.74 -6.77 -12.19
CA LEU A 158 -16.07 -6.23 -12.48
C LEU A 158 -16.85 -7.16 -13.42
N ASP A 159 -16.23 -7.70 -14.45
CA ASP A 159 -16.82 -8.68 -15.35
C ASP A 159 -17.18 -9.96 -14.59
N ALA A 160 -16.29 -10.47 -13.70
CA ALA A 160 -16.59 -11.63 -12.86
C ALA A 160 -17.79 -11.39 -11.91
N TYR A 161 -17.97 -10.17 -11.42
CA TYR A 161 -19.14 -9.80 -10.61
C TYR A 161 -20.42 -9.77 -11.46
N LEU A 162 -20.38 -9.16 -12.64
CA LEU A 162 -21.53 -9.09 -13.56
C LEU A 162 -21.95 -10.47 -14.05
N GLU A 163 -20.99 -11.36 -14.32
CA GLU A 163 -21.24 -12.75 -14.74
C GLU A 163 -21.68 -13.66 -13.58
N GLY A 164 -21.72 -13.17 -12.36
CA GLY A 164 -22.10 -13.97 -11.18
C GLY A 164 -21.02 -14.95 -10.70
N LYS A 165 -19.78 -14.82 -11.14
CA LYS A 165 -18.64 -15.62 -10.68
C LYS A 165 -18.20 -15.24 -9.28
N ILE A 166 -18.32 -13.98 -8.91
CA ILE A 166 -18.10 -13.46 -7.56
C ILE A 166 -19.34 -12.71 -7.08
N ASP A 167 -19.62 -12.77 -5.78
CA ASP A 167 -20.82 -12.20 -5.16
C ASP A 167 -20.57 -10.91 -4.41
N ALA A 168 -19.29 -10.64 -4.06
CA ALA A 168 -18.86 -9.41 -3.44
C ALA A 168 -17.45 -9.06 -3.89
N LEU A 169 -17.12 -7.78 -3.92
CA LEU A 169 -15.79 -7.27 -4.25
C LEU A 169 -15.29 -6.37 -3.13
N TYR A 170 -14.09 -6.63 -2.67
CA TYR A 170 -13.41 -5.86 -1.63
C TYR A 170 -12.11 -5.27 -2.16
N ILE A 171 -11.68 -4.17 -1.53
CA ILE A 171 -10.37 -3.56 -1.78
C ILE A 171 -9.61 -3.45 -0.45
N VAL A 172 -8.32 -3.76 -0.49
CA VAL A 172 -7.40 -3.55 0.63
C VAL A 172 -6.27 -2.65 0.21
N TYR A 173 -6.10 -1.59 0.95
CA TYR A 173 -5.06 -0.58 0.73
C TYR A 173 -4.69 0.10 2.05
N ASN A 174 -3.67 0.95 2.05
CA ASN A 174 -3.32 1.77 3.21
C ASN A 174 -3.91 3.17 3.03
N ARG A 175 -4.81 3.56 3.94
CA ARG A 175 -5.39 4.90 4.01
C ARG A 175 -4.39 5.88 4.61
N PHE A 176 -4.22 7.02 3.99
CA PHE A 176 -3.33 8.07 4.47
C PHE A 176 -4.03 8.92 5.54
N VAL A 177 -3.60 8.79 6.80
CA VAL A 177 -4.07 9.64 7.91
C VAL A 177 -3.14 10.85 8.07
N ASN A 178 -1.85 10.59 8.23
CA ASN A 178 -0.80 11.59 8.27
C ASN A 178 0.57 10.95 7.96
N THR A 179 1.63 11.76 7.96
CA THR A 179 2.99 11.28 7.63
C THR A 179 3.48 10.15 8.54
N MET A 180 3.03 10.11 9.80
CA MET A 180 3.46 9.10 10.77
C MET A 180 2.51 7.92 10.85
N LYS A 181 1.24 8.09 10.49
CA LYS A 181 0.20 7.07 10.62
C LYS A 181 -0.44 6.75 9.29
N GLN A 182 -0.34 5.48 8.88
CA GLN A 182 -1.04 4.88 7.76
C GLN A 182 -1.89 3.74 8.29
N GLU A 183 -3.14 3.67 7.87
CA GLU A 183 -4.10 2.66 8.33
C GLU A 183 -4.40 1.65 7.22
N PRO A 184 -4.06 0.36 7.41
CA PRO A 184 -4.50 -0.67 6.51
C PRO A 184 -6.02 -0.80 6.61
N THR A 185 -6.69 -0.66 5.47
CA THR A 185 -8.14 -0.60 5.39
C THR A 185 -8.63 -1.65 4.41
N LEU A 186 -9.68 -2.38 4.81
CA LEU A 186 -10.44 -3.27 3.94
C LEU A 186 -11.82 -2.65 3.77
N THR A 187 -12.20 -2.38 2.52
CA THR A 187 -13.49 -1.75 2.18
C THR A 187 -14.20 -2.58 1.14
N GLN A 188 -15.50 -2.74 1.29
CA GLN A 188 -16.35 -3.35 0.28
C GLN A 188 -16.58 -2.36 -0.86
N LEU A 189 -16.30 -2.79 -2.10
CA LEU A 189 -16.62 -2.05 -3.32
C LEU A 189 -17.97 -2.44 -3.88
N LEU A 190 -18.29 -3.75 -3.91
CA LEU A 190 -19.54 -4.29 -4.42
C LEU A 190 -20.09 -5.38 -3.48
N PRO A 191 -21.41 -5.45 -3.34
CA PRO A 191 -22.40 -4.46 -3.77
C PRO A 191 -22.17 -3.11 -3.12
N LEU A 192 -22.59 -2.05 -3.81
CA LEU A 192 -22.51 -0.67 -3.28
C LEU A 192 -23.34 -0.59 -2.01
N LYS A 193 -22.72 -0.17 -0.91
CA LYS A 193 -23.45 0.12 0.33
C LYS A 193 -24.23 1.40 0.15
N GLN A 194 -25.47 1.38 0.59
CA GLN A 194 -26.25 2.59 0.74
C GLN A 194 -25.54 3.46 1.80
N MET A 195 -25.18 4.67 1.44
CA MET A 195 -24.60 5.61 2.40
C MET A 195 -25.72 6.11 3.34
N GLU A 196 -25.52 5.90 4.64
CA GLU A 196 -26.50 6.28 5.68
C GLU A 196 -26.28 7.72 6.20
N ASP A 197 -25.43 8.52 5.54
CA ASP A 197 -25.05 9.83 6.04
C ASP A 197 -26.19 10.85 5.97
N ALA A 198 -26.44 11.51 7.12
CA ALA A 198 -27.54 12.42 7.37
C ALA A 198 -27.56 13.69 6.46
N GLU A 199 -26.43 14.08 5.85
CA GLU A 199 -26.39 15.14 4.84
C GLU A 199 -27.05 14.75 3.52
N GLU A 200 -27.18 13.46 3.25
CA GLU A 200 -27.84 12.92 2.05
C GLU A 200 -29.36 12.77 2.19
N ALA A 201 -29.94 13.06 3.35
CA ALA A 201 -31.39 13.15 3.50
C ALA A 201 -32.01 14.21 2.55
N SER A 202 -31.25 15.20 2.12
CA SER A 202 -31.65 16.18 1.08
C SER A 202 -31.64 15.59 -0.34
N LEU A 203 -30.89 14.50 -0.59
CA LEU A 203 -30.86 13.78 -1.88
C LEU A 203 -32.04 12.81 -2.04
N LYS A 204 -32.82 12.55 -0.99
CA LYS A 204 -34.06 11.75 -1.04
C LYS A 204 -35.21 12.50 -1.71
N THR A 205 -34.98 13.69 -2.24
CA THR A 205 -35.95 14.33 -3.14
C THR A 205 -36.09 13.49 -4.40
N HIS A 206 -37.33 13.11 -4.70
CA HIS A 206 -37.71 12.24 -5.83
C HIS A 206 -37.51 12.94 -7.18
N TRP A 207 -36.23 13.19 -7.57
CA TRP A 207 -35.90 13.66 -8.90
C TRP A 207 -34.95 12.65 -9.55
N ASP A 208 -35.09 12.45 -10.85
CA ASP A 208 -34.28 11.55 -11.64
C ASP A 208 -33.56 12.34 -12.74
N TYR A 209 -32.49 11.76 -13.27
CA TYR A 209 -31.75 12.35 -14.38
C TYR A 209 -32.48 12.09 -15.70
N ILE A 210 -32.32 12.99 -16.65
CA ILE A 210 -32.65 12.75 -18.05
C ILE A 210 -31.49 11.98 -18.69
N TYR A 211 -31.79 10.78 -19.15
CA TYR A 211 -30.79 9.88 -19.75
C TYR A 211 -30.85 9.97 -21.29
N GLU A 212 -29.71 10.19 -21.92
CA GLU A 212 -29.57 10.18 -23.37
C GLU A 212 -28.41 9.27 -23.80
N PRO A 213 -28.55 8.33 -24.73
CA PRO A 213 -29.81 8.00 -25.43
C PRO A 213 -30.72 7.11 -24.59
N ASP A 214 -30.21 6.41 -23.56
CA ASP A 214 -30.94 5.40 -22.76
C ASP A 214 -30.36 5.32 -21.34
N ALA A 215 -31.20 5.03 -20.33
CA ALA A 215 -30.77 4.96 -18.94
C ALA A 215 -29.72 3.87 -18.70
N LYS A 216 -29.92 2.67 -19.28
CA LYS A 216 -29.05 1.51 -19.03
C LYS A 216 -27.58 1.76 -19.38
N PRO A 217 -27.17 2.12 -20.61
CA PRO A 217 -25.76 2.30 -20.95
C PRO A 217 -25.11 3.45 -20.17
N VAL A 218 -25.88 4.48 -19.82
CA VAL A 218 -25.37 5.63 -19.04
C VAL A 218 -25.08 5.21 -17.59
N VAL A 219 -26.03 4.50 -16.94
CA VAL A 219 -25.87 4.01 -15.58
C VAL A 219 -24.75 2.97 -15.49
N ASP A 220 -24.70 2.01 -16.44
CA ASP A 220 -23.66 0.97 -16.50
C ASP A 220 -22.27 1.61 -16.62
N GLY A 221 -22.09 2.53 -17.57
CA GLY A 221 -20.83 3.23 -17.79
C GLY A 221 -20.39 4.06 -16.59
N MET A 222 -21.33 4.72 -15.94
CA MET A 222 -21.06 5.60 -14.82
C MET A 222 -20.68 4.82 -13.56
N LEU A 223 -21.38 3.75 -13.22
CA LEU A 223 -21.07 2.92 -12.07
C LEU A 223 -19.73 2.18 -12.25
N MET A 224 -19.42 1.74 -13.46
CA MET A 224 -18.07 1.22 -13.77
C MET A 224 -16.99 2.27 -13.49
N ARG A 225 -17.14 3.49 -14.02
CA ARG A 225 -16.18 4.59 -13.78
C ARG A 225 -16.06 4.96 -12.30
N TYR A 226 -17.15 4.86 -11.56
CA TYR A 226 -17.12 5.07 -10.11
C TYR A 226 -16.20 4.06 -9.41
N ILE A 227 -16.35 2.76 -9.68
CA ILE A 227 -15.49 1.73 -9.06
C ILE A 227 -14.03 1.90 -9.51
N GLU A 228 -13.78 2.13 -10.80
CA GLU A 228 -12.43 2.42 -11.31
C GLU A 228 -11.78 3.61 -10.57
N SER A 229 -12.55 4.67 -10.31
CA SER A 229 -12.10 5.85 -9.57
C SER A 229 -11.77 5.54 -8.11
N LEU A 230 -12.58 4.71 -7.44
CA LEU A 230 -12.30 4.26 -6.06
C LEU A 230 -11.00 3.45 -5.97
N VAL A 231 -10.77 2.56 -6.93
CA VAL A 231 -9.53 1.79 -7.00
C VAL A 231 -8.34 2.70 -7.27
N TYR A 232 -8.46 3.65 -8.20
CA TYR A 232 -7.43 4.64 -8.48
C TYR A 232 -7.08 5.46 -7.24
N GLN A 233 -8.10 5.92 -6.50
CA GLN A 233 -7.90 6.65 -5.24
C GLN A 233 -7.15 5.78 -4.22
N GLY A 234 -7.54 4.51 -4.05
CA GLY A 234 -6.85 3.58 -3.17
C GLY A 234 -5.38 3.37 -3.55
N VAL A 235 -5.06 3.29 -4.84
CA VAL A 235 -3.68 3.21 -5.34
C VAL A 235 -2.92 4.51 -5.06
N ALA A 236 -3.51 5.67 -5.33
CA ALA A 236 -2.89 6.97 -5.08
C ALA A 236 -2.60 7.20 -3.59
N GLU A 237 -3.55 6.85 -2.71
CA GLU A 237 -3.35 6.89 -1.26
C GLU A 237 -2.25 5.92 -0.82
N ASN A 238 -2.25 4.70 -1.34
CA ASN A 238 -1.23 3.71 -0.99
C ASN A 238 0.17 4.16 -1.41
N ILE A 239 0.34 4.83 -2.54
CA ILE A 239 1.62 5.42 -2.97
C ILE A 239 2.06 6.53 -2.01
N ALA A 240 1.15 7.39 -1.57
CA ALA A 240 1.45 8.42 -0.57
C ALA A 240 1.88 7.80 0.77
N CYS A 241 1.19 6.74 1.21
CA CYS A 241 1.55 5.95 2.38
C CYS A 241 2.92 5.29 2.24
N GLU A 242 3.22 4.72 1.07
CA GLU A 242 4.49 4.07 0.77
C GLU A 242 5.67 5.04 0.91
N GLN A 243 5.57 6.23 0.31
CA GLN A 243 6.65 7.22 0.37
C GLN A 243 6.79 7.80 1.79
N SER A 244 5.69 7.99 2.51
CA SER A 244 5.69 8.44 3.90
C SER A 244 6.35 7.41 4.82
N ALA A 245 5.93 6.16 4.75
CA ALA A 245 6.49 5.07 5.54
C ALA A 245 7.98 4.83 5.21
N ARG A 246 8.36 4.95 3.93
CA ARG A 246 9.77 4.85 3.50
C ARG A 246 10.60 5.99 4.07
N MET A 247 10.11 7.22 4.05
CA MET A 247 10.81 8.37 4.63
C MET A 247 11.10 8.13 6.11
N VAL A 248 10.11 7.72 6.89
CA VAL A 248 10.24 7.44 8.32
C VAL A 248 11.21 6.27 8.58
N ALA A 249 11.07 5.17 7.82
CA ALA A 249 11.94 4.00 7.95
C ALA A 249 13.41 4.34 7.60
N MET A 250 13.65 5.12 6.56
CA MET A 250 15.00 5.52 6.15
C MET A 250 15.63 6.51 7.12
N LYS A 251 14.84 7.41 7.73
CA LYS A 251 15.29 8.26 8.82
C LYS A 251 15.77 7.42 10.00
N ALA A 252 14.93 6.51 10.48
CA ALA A 252 15.27 5.62 11.59
C ALA A 252 16.53 4.78 11.27
N ALA A 253 16.64 4.25 10.05
CA ALA A 253 17.82 3.49 9.61
C ALA A 253 19.10 4.34 9.59
N SER A 254 19.00 5.62 9.18
CA SER A 254 20.12 6.56 9.18
C SER A 254 20.57 6.92 10.59
N ASP A 255 19.63 7.12 11.51
CA ASP A 255 19.90 7.43 12.91
C ASP A 255 20.54 6.21 13.61
N ASN A 256 19.98 5.01 13.46
CA ASN A 256 20.58 3.76 13.97
C ASN A 256 22.01 3.54 13.42
N ALA A 257 22.23 3.81 12.13
CA ALA A 257 23.57 3.69 11.55
C ALA A 257 24.56 4.66 12.20
N LYS A 258 24.14 5.87 12.59
CA LYS A 258 24.97 6.83 13.31
C LYS A 258 25.40 6.29 14.68
N ASP A 259 24.47 5.68 15.40
CA ASP A 259 24.73 5.12 16.74
C ASP A 259 25.69 3.93 16.65
N VAL A 260 25.48 3.01 15.71
CA VAL A 260 26.39 1.88 15.44
C VAL A 260 27.79 2.35 15.06
N ILE A 261 27.92 3.45 14.28
CA ILE A 261 29.24 4.04 13.98
C ILE A 261 29.90 4.54 15.25
N GLY A 262 29.17 5.18 16.17
CA GLY A 262 29.67 5.63 17.46
C GLY A 262 30.24 4.47 18.29
N GLU A 263 29.46 3.41 18.45
CA GLU A 263 29.87 2.20 19.16
C GLU A 263 31.12 1.56 18.54
N LEU A 264 31.12 1.37 17.22
CA LEU A 264 32.27 0.78 16.53
C LEU A 264 33.53 1.63 16.66
N LYS A 265 33.44 2.97 16.69
CA LYS A 265 34.57 3.86 16.94
C LYS A 265 35.15 3.69 18.35
N LEU A 266 34.28 3.51 19.35
CA LEU A 266 34.73 3.24 20.72
C LEU A 266 35.47 1.88 20.79
N VAL A 267 34.93 0.85 20.21
CA VAL A 267 35.58 -0.48 20.14
C VAL A 267 36.92 -0.38 19.38
N TYR A 268 36.96 0.34 18.26
CA TYR A 268 38.17 0.53 17.49
C TYR A 268 39.28 1.22 18.30
N ASN A 269 38.92 2.30 19.01
CA ASN A 269 39.89 3.03 19.83
C ASN A 269 40.42 2.19 21.00
N LYS A 270 39.54 1.42 21.68
CA LYS A 270 39.93 0.48 22.74
C LYS A 270 40.89 -0.59 22.20
N THR A 271 40.55 -1.20 21.07
CA THR A 271 41.39 -2.25 20.43
C THR A 271 42.74 -1.68 19.99
N ARG A 272 42.74 -0.45 19.45
CA ARG A 272 43.96 0.23 19.03
C ARG A 272 44.87 0.52 20.24
N GLN A 273 44.30 1.05 21.34
CA GLN A 273 45.08 1.31 22.57
C GLN A 273 45.64 0.03 23.14
N ALA A 274 44.87 -1.06 23.22
CA ALA A 274 45.36 -2.34 23.70
C ALA A 274 46.48 -2.91 22.82
N ALA A 275 46.43 -2.75 21.51
CA ALA A 275 47.49 -3.17 20.60
C ALA A 275 48.78 -2.36 20.80
N ILE A 276 48.64 -1.04 20.90
CA ILE A 276 49.79 -0.16 21.17
C ILE A 276 50.45 -0.52 22.53
N THR A 277 49.65 -0.69 23.59
CA THR A 277 50.17 -1.05 24.92
C THR A 277 50.86 -2.42 24.87
N LYS A 278 50.32 -3.38 24.14
CA LYS A 278 50.93 -4.70 23.97
C LYS A 278 52.30 -4.59 23.24
N GLU A 279 52.35 -3.87 22.13
CA GLU A 279 53.59 -3.63 21.38
C GLU A 279 54.65 -2.91 22.22
N LEU A 280 54.27 -1.88 23.02
CA LEU A 280 55.18 -1.20 23.95
C LEU A 280 55.67 -2.18 25.03
N SER A 281 54.81 -3.01 25.61
CA SER A 281 55.21 -3.99 26.63
C SER A 281 56.18 -5.03 26.06
N GLU A 282 55.97 -5.46 24.82
CA GLU A 282 56.86 -6.42 24.13
C GLU A 282 58.24 -5.78 23.87
N ILE A 283 58.30 -4.49 23.46
CA ILE A 283 59.55 -3.80 23.24
C ILE A 283 60.33 -3.61 24.56
N VAL A 284 59.64 -3.19 25.64
CA VAL A 284 60.25 -3.01 26.97
C VAL A 284 60.76 -4.36 27.53
N ALA A 285 59.97 -5.43 27.40
CA ALA A 285 60.39 -6.75 27.82
C ALA A 285 61.58 -7.28 27.02
N GLY A 286 61.65 -7.01 25.71
CA GLY A 286 62.79 -7.35 24.87
C GLY A 286 64.03 -6.57 25.22
N ALA A 287 63.91 -5.25 25.53
CA ALA A 287 65.05 -4.45 25.97
C ALA A 287 65.58 -4.81 27.37
N ALA A 288 64.76 -5.38 28.26
CA ALA A 288 65.16 -5.86 29.58
C ALA A 288 65.78 -7.24 29.57
N ALA A 289 65.66 -7.98 28.45
CA ALA A 289 66.20 -9.33 28.27
C ALA A 289 67.62 -9.34 27.59
N VAL A 290 68.10 -8.14 27.20
CA VAL A 290 69.47 -7.91 26.66
C VAL A 290 70.27 -7.18 27.74
#